data_58149d556ff46e4790a56e5259ed78d4
#
_entry.id   58149d556ff46e4790a56e5259ed78d4
#
_cell.length_a   1.000
_cell.length_b   1.000
_cell.length_c   1.000
_cell.angle_alpha   90.00
_cell.angle_beta   90.00
_cell.angle_gamma   90.00
#
_symmetry.space_group_name_H-M   'P 1'
#
loop_
_entity.id
_entity.type
_entity.pdbx_description
1 polymer ?
#
loop_
_entity_poly.entity_id
_entity_poly.type
_entity_poly.pdbx_seq_one_letter_code
_entity_poly.pdbx_strand_id
1 'polypeptide(L)'
;NMGAVANKYKAGELDALAFKAGNDIMLFSQGVAEGKRLIQKAIDNGEISQARVEESVKKILLTKYYLGLNEYQPKNPSNINNDLNNDSHKKLVQNLYSNALTLLNDEKKLLPLNKTSTYYYVPLEEAPYQTFEDRLQLDAKIIVKKASEISSIPSNSTVIIGFHKDNSTAYKPYKISAESKKILAELAKKNNVILNVFGSAYALKDIDISKVSTVLVSYENNEDSMTATADALRGKTKISGKLPVLVNDQLKAGMGIALDCLKQ
;
A
#
# COMPACT_ATOMS: atom_id res chain seq x y z
N ASN A 1 -0.26 -22.10 3.08
CA ASN A 1 -1.64 -22.03 2.56
C ASN A 1 -1.84 -21.04 1.41
N MET A 2 -0.78 -20.48 0.82
CA MET A 2 -0.90 -19.60 -0.35
C MET A 2 -1.50 -20.37 -1.54
N GLY A 3 -2.65 -19.90 -2.08
CA GLY A 3 -3.40 -20.60 -3.10
C GLY A 3 -2.60 -21.00 -4.35
N ALA A 4 -1.64 -20.19 -4.77
CA ALA A 4 -0.77 -20.48 -5.91
C ALA A 4 0.01 -21.81 -5.75
N VAL A 5 0.29 -22.23 -4.53
CA VAL A 5 1.03 -23.46 -4.19
C VAL A 5 0.08 -24.50 -3.56
N ALA A 6 -0.73 -24.10 -2.57
CA ALA A 6 -1.61 -25.00 -1.83
C ALA A 6 -2.62 -25.74 -2.73
N ASN A 7 -3.08 -25.13 -3.81
CA ASN A 7 -4.01 -25.75 -4.76
C ASN A 7 -3.37 -26.86 -5.64
N LYS A 8 -2.05 -27.02 -5.60
CA LYS A 8 -1.31 -28.00 -6.40
C LYS A 8 -1.00 -29.30 -5.63
N TYR A 9 -1.12 -29.28 -4.32
CA TYR A 9 -0.73 -30.38 -3.43
C TYR A 9 -1.86 -30.73 -2.47
N LYS A 10 -1.89 -31.97 -2.02
CA LYS A 10 -2.80 -32.39 -0.95
C LYS A 10 -2.31 -31.83 0.41
N ALA A 11 -3.24 -31.71 1.35
CA ALA A 11 -2.92 -31.29 2.71
C ALA A 11 -1.81 -32.17 3.29
N GLY A 12 -0.79 -31.55 3.88
CA GLY A 12 0.39 -32.22 4.43
C GLY A 12 1.51 -32.53 3.43
N GLU A 13 1.23 -32.76 2.16
CA GLU A 13 2.29 -32.96 1.14
C GLU A 13 3.16 -31.73 0.98
N LEU A 14 2.51 -30.56 0.93
CA LEU A 14 3.20 -29.28 0.85
C LEU A 14 4.10 -29.01 2.05
N ASP A 15 3.67 -29.44 3.25
CA ASP A 15 4.46 -29.27 4.48
C ASP A 15 5.75 -30.09 4.42
N ALA A 16 5.67 -31.34 3.96
CA ALA A 16 6.85 -32.19 3.78
C ALA A 16 7.80 -31.62 2.70
N LEU A 17 7.27 -31.15 1.59
CA LEU A 17 8.06 -30.51 0.54
C LEU A 17 8.72 -29.21 1.03
N ALA A 18 7.99 -28.39 1.77
CA ALA A 18 8.51 -27.14 2.35
C ALA A 18 9.64 -27.41 3.33
N PHE A 19 9.53 -28.43 4.19
CA PHE A 19 10.60 -28.82 5.10
C PHE A 19 11.82 -29.35 4.37
N LYS A 20 11.62 -30.17 3.32
CA LYS A 20 12.71 -30.64 2.43
C LYS A 20 13.42 -29.48 1.75
N ALA A 21 12.66 -28.44 1.33
CA ALA A 21 13.20 -27.25 0.69
C ALA A 21 13.95 -26.29 1.64
N GLY A 22 14.03 -26.63 2.94
CA GLY A 22 14.81 -25.88 3.92
C GLY A 22 14.03 -24.96 4.86
N ASN A 23 12.70 -24.97 4.83
CA ASN A 23 11.91 -24.18 5.78
C ASN A 23 11.98 -24.82 7.17
N ASP A 24 12.26 -24.01 8.20
CA ASP A 24 12.33 -24.46 9.59
C ASP A 24 10.96 -24.40 10.28
N ILE A 25 10.10 -23.47 9.86
CA ILE A 25 8.74 -23.26 10.40
C ILE A 25 7.76 -23.08 9.26
N MET A 26 6.61 -23.75 9.30
CA MET A 26 5.49 -23.55 8.40
C MET A 26 4.38 -22.77 9.10
N LEU A 27 3.93 -21.67 8.44
CA LEU A 27 2.87 -20.83 8.96
C LEU A 27 1.54 -21.17 8.28
N PHE A 28 0.47 -21.36 9.06
CA PHE A 28 -0.87 -21.70 8.57
C PHE A 28 -0.92 -22.97 7.71
N SER A 29 -0.23 -24.04 8.13
CA SER A 29 -0.39 -25.34 7.49
C SER A 29 -1.85 -25.80 7.56
N GLN A 30 -2.37 -26.33 6.42
CA GLN A 30 -3.73 -26.85 6.34
C GLN A 30 -3.86 -28.33 6.73
N GLY A 31 -2.73 -29.02 6.90
CA GLY A 31 -2.72 -30.46 7.17
C GLY A 31 -1.64 -30.87 8.17
N VAL A 32 -1.59 -30.24 9.35
CA VAL A 32 -0.50 -30.43 10.33
C VAL A 32 -0.28 -31.90 10.69
N ALA A 33 -1.34 -32.68 10.97
CA ALA A 33 -1.22 -34.08 11.36
C ALA A 33 -0.61 -34.94 10.23
N GLU A 34 -1.12 -34.75 9.00
CA GLU A 34 -0.62 -35.47 7.83
C GLU A 34 0.79 -34.97 7.43
N GLY A 35 1.05 -33.67 7.53
CA GLY A 35 2.39 -33.10 7.33
C GLY A 35 3.44 -33.72 8.25
N LYS A 36 3.14 -33.82 9.55
CA LYS A 36 4.00 -34.54 10.52
C LYS A 36 4.24 -35.98 10.11
N ARG A 37 3.18 -36.72 9.73
CA ARG A 37 3.29 -38.12 9.31
C ARG A 37 4.17 -38.27 8.06
N LEU A 38 4.02 -37.38 7.09
CA LEU A 38 4.81 -37.43 5.84
C LEU A 38 6.27 -37.02 6.06
N ILE A 39 6.54 -36.05 6.95
CA ILE A 39 7.88 -35.68 7.35
C ILE A 39 8.56 -36.86 8.07
N GLN A 40 7.87 -37.50 9.03
CA GLN A 40 8.39 -38.69 9.73
C GLN A 40 8.73 -39.80 8.73
N LYS A 41 7.81 -40.10 7.80
CA LYS A 41 8.07 -41.08 6.74
C LYS A 41 9.30 -40.73 5.90
N ALA A 42 9.50 -39.46 5.57
CA ALA A 42 10.67 -39.01 4.82
C ALA A 42 11.99 -39.15 5.63
N ILE A 43 11.93 -39.00 6.96
CA ILE A 43 13.05 -39.29 7.86
C ILE A 43 13.34 -40.78 7.86
N ASP A 44 12.32 -41.62 8.06
CA ASP A 44 12.47 -43.07 8.11
C ASP A 44 13.03 -43.66 6.80
N ASN A 45 12.71 -43.03 5.67
CA ASN A 45 13.21 -43.40 4.33
C ASN A 45 14.60 -42.79 4.02
N GLY A 46 15.17 -41.98 4.90
CA GLY A 46 16.47 -41.30 4.68
C GLY A 46 16.43 -40.12 3.71
N GLU A 47 15.22 -39.67 3.31
CA GLU A 47 15.05 -38.51 2.42
C GLU A 47 15.28 -37.17 3.14
N ILE A 48 15.08 -37.16 4.47
CA ILE A 48 15.40 -36.07 5.40
C ILE A 48 16.31 -36.64 6.47
N SER A 49 17.47 -36.04 6.66
CA SER A 49 18.39 -36.49 7.71
C SER A 49 17.93 -36.05 9.09
N GLN A 50 18.22 -36.85 10.12
CA GLN A 50 18.00 -36.49 11.52
C GLN A 50 18.72 -35.17 11.87
N ALA A 51 19.94 -34.97 11.36
CA ALA A 51 20.71 -33.75 11.56
C ALA A 51 19.99 -32.49 11.05
N ARG A 52 19.23 -32.58 9.92
CA ARG A 52 18.43 -31.49 9.40
C ARG A 52 17.27 -31.11 10.36
N VAL A 53 16.64 -32.12 10.99
CA VAL A 53 15.59 -31.90 12.00
C VAL A 53 16.18 -31.20 13.22
N GLU A 54 17.30 -31.70 13.72
CA GLU A 54 18.00 -31.14 14.90
C GLU A 54 18.44 -29.70 14.66
N GLU A 55 18.92 -29.37 13.47
CA GLU A 55 19.26 -28.00 13.06
C GLU A 55 18.05 -27.06 13.16
N SER A 56 16.89 -27.46 12.63
CA SER A 56 15.65 -26.69 12.72
C SER A 56 15.21 -26.50 14.18
N VAL A 57 15.21 -27.58 14.96
CA VAL A 57 14.83 -27.52 16.38
C VAL A 57 15.76 -26.59 17.14
N LYS A 58 17.08 -26.69 16.91
CA LYS A 58 18.07 -25.81 17.54
C LYS A 58 17.81 -24.33 17.21
N LYS A 59 17.56 -23.99 15.94
CA LYS A 59 17.22 -22.62 15.54
C LYS A 59 15.97 -22.10 16.26
N ILE A 60 14.92 -22.93 16.34
CA ILE A 60 13.67 -22.58 17.01
C ILE A 60 13.89 -22.36 18.52
N LEU A 61 14.61 -23.27 19.18
CA LEU A 61 14.88 -23.16 20.61
C LEU A 61 15.77 -21.96 20.95
N LEU A 62 16.81 -21.68 20.14
CA LEU A 62 17.63 -20.50 20.32
C LEU A 62 16.81 -19.21 20.13
N THR A 63 15.93 -19.16 19.14
CA THR A 63 15.06 -18.00 18.93
C THR A 63 14.14 -17.78 20.13
N LYS A 64 13.54 -18.84 20.64
CA LYS A 64 12.71 -18.78 21.86
C LYS A 64 13.50 -18.29 23.09
N TYR A 65 14.74 -18.77 23.22
CA TYR A 65 15.63 -18.33 24.29
C TYR A 65 15.96 -16.82 24.20
N TYR A 66 16.35 -16.33 23.01
CA TYR A 66 16.64 -14.91 22.79
C TYR A 66 15.41 -14.01 23.02
N LEU A 67 14.22 -14.53 22.81
CA LEU A 67 12.96 -13.83 23.11
C LEU A 67 12.56 -13.91 24.61
N GLY A 68 13.36 -14.54 25.47
CA GLY A 68 13.10 -14.68 26.91
C GLY A 68 11.98 -15.66 27.23
N LEU A 69 11.61 -16.58 26.30
CA LEU A 69 10.51 -17.52 26.53
C LEU A 69 10.89 -18.67 27.46
N ASN A 70 12.17 -18.84 27.81
CA ASN A 70 12.65 -19.73 28.87
C ASN A 70 12.24 -19.23 30.28
N GLU A 71 12.00 -17.92 30.41
CA GLU A 71 11.55 -17.26 31.66
C GLU A 71 10.25 -16.49 31.39
N TYR A 72 9.32 -17.13 30.70
CA TYR A 72 8.08 -16.47 30.25
C TYR A 72 7.30 -15.86 31.41
N GLN A 73 7.02 -14.57 31.29
CA GLN A 73 6.15 -13.83 32.18
C GLN A 73 4.88 -13.40 31.43
N PRO A 74 3.68 -13.75 31.90
CA PRO A 74 2.44 -13.29 31.31
C PRO A 74 2.38 -11.76 31.26
N LYS A 75 2.01 -11.19 30.13
CA LYS A 75 1.81 -9.74 30.02
C LYS A 75 0.49 -9.35 30.67
N ASN A 76 0.50 -8.23 31.40
CA ASN A 76 -0.73 -7.63 31.90
C ASN A 76 -1.44 -6.89 30.77
N PRO A 77 -2.68 -7.29 30.39
CA PRO A 77 -3.39 -6.67 29.27
C PRO A 77 -4.07 -5.34 29.63
N SER A 78 -4.06 -4.88 30.87
CA SER A 78 -4.83 -3.72 31.32
C SER A 78 -4.48 -2.42 30.59
N ASN A 79 -3.27 -2.28 30.05
CA ASN A 79 -2.83 -1.08 29.33
C ASN A 79 -2.52 -1.35 27.85
N ILE A 80 -2.90 -2.49 27.30
CA ILE A 80 -2.49 -2.98 26.00
C ILE A 80 -2.83 -2.00 24.86
N ASN A 81 -3.99 -1.33 24.94
CA ASN A 81 -4.39 -0.36 23.92
C ASN A 81 -3.45 0.87 23.90
N ASN A 82 -3.07 1.38 25.07
CA ASN A 82 -2.14 2.51 25.17
C ASN A 82 -0.73 2.11 24.75
N ASP A 83 -0.31 0.88 25.08
CA ASP A 83 1.01 0.38 24.72
C ASP A 83 1.15 0.18 23.21
N LEU A 84 0.09 -0.34 22.55
CA LEU A 84 0.09 -0.62 21.10
C LEU A 84 -0.28 0.57 20.25
N ASN A 85 -1.13 1.50 20.75
CA ASN A 85 -1.66 2.64 19.99
C ASN A 85 -1.24 4.00 20.58
N ASN A 86 -0.04 4.08 21.15
CA ASN A 86 0.47 5.34 21.69
C ASN A 86 0.80 6.37 20.60
N ASP A 87 0.97 7.63 21.00
CA ASP A 87 1.20 8.72 20.04
C ASP A 87 2.51 8.59 19.27
N SER A 88 3.52 7.91 19.81
CA SER A 88 4.77 7.67 19.06
C SER A 88 4.55 6.70 17.91
N HIS A 89 3.71 5.67 18.09
CA HIS A 89 3.33 4.75 17.03
C HIS A 89 2.49 5.43 15.96
N LYS A 90 1.53 6.28 16.34
CA LYS A 90 0.74 7.07 15.38
C LYS A 90 1.64 7.97 14.53
N LYS A 91 2.57 8.70 15.18
CA LYS A 91 3.56 9.52 14.46
C LYS A 91 4.45 8.69 13.52
N LEU A 92 4.85 7.49 13.95
CA LEU A 92 5.62 6.58 13.09
C LEU A 92 4.83 6.20 11.85
N VAL A 93 3.55 5.82 11.99
CA VAL A 93 2.67 5.47 10.86
C VAL A 93 2.53 6.64 9.89
N GLN A 94 2.26 7.84 10.39
CA GLN A 94 2.19 9.06 9.56
C GLN A 94 3.49 9.33 8.80
N ASN A 95 4.64 9.17 9.49
CA ASN A 95 5.95 9.32 8.86
C ASN A 95 6.19 8.27 7.76
N LEU A 96 5.76 7.03 7.97
CA LEU A 96 5.89 5.98 6.96
C LEU A 96 5.10 6.33 5.70
N TYR A 97 3.83 6.75 5.81
CA TYR A 97 3.03 7.18 4.66
C TYR A 97 3.61 8.41 3.97
N SER A 98 4.08 9.41 4.73
CA SER A 98 4.73 10.60 4.16
C SER A 98 5.98 10.26 3.34
N ASN A 99 6.79 9.33 3.82
CA ASN A 99 7.99 8.89 3.09
C ASN A 99 7.70 7.92 1.94
N ALA A 100 6.59 7.19 2.00
CA ALA A 100 6.16 6.30 0.91
C ALA A 100 5.57 7.06 -0.27
N LEU A 101 4.90 8.20 -0.05
CA LEU A 101 4.25 8.98 -1.09
C LEU A 101 5.19 9.23 -2.26
N THR A 102 4.77 8.79 -3.44
CA THR A 102 5.61 8.82 -4.65
C THR A 102 5.02 9.76 -5.70
N LEU A 103 5.80 10.75 -6.13
CA LEU A 103 5.49 11.63 -7.25
C LEU A 103 6.13 11.06 -8.52
N LEU A 104 5.33 10.68 -9.50
CA LEU A 104 5.80 10.07 -10.75
C LEU A 104 5.98 11.08 -11.88
N ASN A 105 5.15 12.11 -11.89
CA ASN A 105 5.19 13.19 -12.88
C ASN A 105 4.70 14.51 -12.27
N ASP A 106 5.33 15.62 -12.62
CA ASP A 106 4.86 16.99 -12.35
C ASP A 106 5.46 17.97 -13.38
N GLU A 107 5.26 17.69 -14.67
CA GLU A 107 5.84 18.45 -15.78
C GLU A 107 5.43 19.92 -15.74
N LYS A 108 4.20 20.22 -15.34
CA LYS A 108 3.68 21.57 -15.25
C LYS A 108 3.98 22.28 -13.94
N LYS A 109 4.70 21.62 -13.03
CA LYS A 109 5.06 22.16 -11.69
C LYS A 109 3.83 22.69 -10.95
N LEU A 110 2.78 21.87 -10.88
CA LEU A 110 1.53 22.23 -10.21
C LEU A 110 1.62 22.12 -8.68
N LEU A 111 2.66 21.46 -8.17
CA LEU A 111 2.89 21.28 -6.76
C LEU A 111 4.02 22.19 -6.27
N PRO A 112 3.95 22.70 -5.02
CA PRO A 112 2.80 22.61 -4.12
C PRO A 112 1.62 23.49 -4.55
N LEU A 113 0.42 23.17 -4.07
CA LEU A 113 -0.80 23.93 -4.39
C LEU A 113 -0.70 25.39 -3.91
N ASN A 114 -1.09 26.32 -4.77
CA ASN A 114 -1.15 27.73 -4.42
C ASN A 114 -2.40 28.02 -3.58
N LYS A 115 -2.24 28.62 -2.40
CA LYS A 115 -3.31 28.92 -1.45
C LYS A 115 -4.39 29.87 -1.99
N THR A 116 -4.06 30.72 -2.94
CA THR A 116 -4.97 31.73 -3.51
C THR A 116 -5.75 31.20 -4.72
N SER A 117 -5.38 30.03 -5.24
CA SER A 117 -6.02 29.43 -6.40
C SER A 117 -7.24 28.57 -6.02
N THR A 118 -8.14 28.42 -6.97
CA THR A 118 -9.31 27.52 -6.86
C THR A 118 -9.00 26.22 -7.59
N TYR A 119 -9.29 25.11 -6.95
CA TYR A 119 -9.14 23.76 -7.46
C TYR A 119 -10.48 23.03 -7.47
N TYR A 120 -10.68 22.17 -8.46
CA TYR A 120 -11.80 21.25 -8.49
C TYR A 120 -11.33 19.89 -8.01
N TYR A 121 -12.04 19.28 -7.09
CA TYR A 121 -11.74 17.92 -6.63
C TYR A 121 -12.80 16.94 -7.09
N VAL A 122 -12.38 15.84 -7.71
CA VAL A 122 -13.26 14.79 -8.22
C VAL A 122 -12.85 13.47 -7.57
N PRO A 123 -13.51 13.05 -6.48
CA PRO A 123 -13.30 11.72 -5.91
C PRO A 123 -13.95 10.67 -6.81
N LEU A 124 -13.21 9.61 -7.10
CA LEU A 124 -13.64 8.49 -7.93
C LEU A 124 -13.32 7.17 -7.24
N GLU A 125 -13.99 6.11 -7.65
CA GLU A 125 -13.98 4.77 -7.09
C GLU A 125 -14.79 4.65 -5.77
N GLU A 126 -14.71 3.49 -5.09
CA GLU A 126 -15.70 3.09 -4.09
C GLU A 126 -15.34 3.41 -2.63
N ALA A 127 -14.11 3.77 -2.34
CA ALA A 127 -13.66 3.94 -0.96
C ALA A 127 -13.90 5.37 -0.42
N PRO A 128 -13.97 5.56 0.90
CA PRO A 128 -14.12 6.88 1.52
C PRO A 128 -12.98 7.84 1.16
N TYR A 129 -13.30 9.12 1.02
CA TYR A 129 -12.36 10.18 0.63
C TYR A 129 -12.42 11.44 1.53
N GLN A 130 -13.32 11.46 2.51
CA GLN A 130 -13.62 12.67 3.29
C GLN A 130 -12.40 13.25 3.99
N THR A 131 -11.55 12.42 4.58
CA THR A 131 -10.30 12.87 5.24
C THR A 131 -9.39 13.64 4.27
N PHE A 132 -9.30 13.20 3.01
CA PHE A 132 -8.49 13.88 2.01
C PHE A 132 -9.09 15.25 1.63
N GLU A 133 -10.41 15.28 1.39
CA GLU A 133 -11.16 16.50 1.09
C GLU A 133 -11.01 17.54 2.20
N ASP A 134 -11.35 17.18 3.44
CA ASP A 134 -11.27 18.07 4.60
C ASP A 134 -9.85 18.65 4.77
N ARG A 135 -8.85 17.81 4.55
CA ARG A 135 -7.45 18.22 4.69
C ARG A 135 -7.00 19.17 3.59
N LEU A 136 -7.44 18.97 2.35
CA LEU A 136 -7.15 19.89 1.24
C LEU A 136 -7.77 21.26 1.45
N GLN A 137 -8.97 21.33 2.00
CA GLN A 137 -9.72 22.58 2.24
C GLN A 137 -9.08 23.50 3.28
N LEU A 138 -8.14 23.01 4.09
CA LEU A 138 -7.50 23.82 5.15
C LEU A 138 -6.69 25.01 4.62
N ASP A 139 -6.11 24.93 3.41
CA ASP A 139 -5.23 25.96 2.89
C ASP A 139 -5.53 26.37 1.42
N ALA A 140 -6.52 25.75 0.77
CA ALA A 140 -6.86 26.03 -0.61
C ALA A 140 -8.38 26.06 -0.82
N LYS A 141 -8.83 26.82 -1.81
CA LYS A 141 -10.25 26.81 -2.19
C LYS A 141 -10.54 25.58 -3.05
N ILE A 142 -11.15 24.57 -2.45
CA ILE A 142 -11.51 23.31 -3.11
C ILE A 142 -13.01 23.29 -3.40
N ILE A 143 -13.38 23.06 -4.66
CA ILE A 143 -14.75 22.84 -5.11
C ILE A 143 -14.91 21.37 -5.48
N VAL A 144 -15.65 20.63 -4.66
CA VAL A 144 -15.87 19.20 -4.90
C VAL A 144 -16.93 19.01 -5.99
N LYS A 145 -16.68 18.10 -6.91
CA LYS A 145 -17.57 17.73 -8.01
C LYS A 145 -17.77 16.23 -8.05
N LYS A 146 -19.00 15.80 -8.17
CA LYS A 146 -19.31 14.38 -8.43
C LYS A 146 -18.95 14.01 -9.87
N ALA A 147 -18.80 12.74 -10.15
CA ALA A 147 -18.56 12.22 -11.49
C ALA A 147 -19.58 12.72 -12.54
N SER A 148 -20.86 12.85 -12.15
CA SER A 148 -21.94 13.36 -12.99
C SER A 148 -21.89 14.89 -13.26
N GLU A 149 -21.06 15.63 -12.54
CA GLU A 149 -20.99 17.10 -12.58
C GLU A 149 -19.72 17.62 -13.28
N ILE A 150 -18.87 16.74 -13.81
CA ILE A 150 -17.56 17.11 -14.40
C ILE A 150 -17.70 18.05 -15.60
N SER A 151 -18.85 18.03 -16.32
CA SER A 151 -19.13 18.95 -17.43
C SER A 151 -19.25 20.41 -16.98
N SER A 152 -19.53 20.66 -15.69
CA SER A 152 -19.61 22.00 -15.11
C SER A 152 -18.25 22.59 -14.72
N ILE A 153 -17.16 21.82 -14.84
CA ILE A 153 -15.78 22.28 -14.56
C ILE A 153 -15.31 23.12 -15.76
N PRO A 154 -14.93 24.39 -15.55
CA PRO A 154 -14.44 25.24 -16.62
C PRO A 154 -13.16 24.67 -17.25
N SER A 155 -12.97 24.85 -18.54
CA SER A 155 -11.73 24.51 -19.22
C SER A 155 -10.55 25.32 -18.66
N ASN A 156 -9.34 24.76 -18.77
CA ASN A 156 -8.09 25.32 -18.22
C ASN A 156 -8.05 25.42 -16.68
N SER A 157 -8.97 24.76 -15.98
CA SER A 157 -8.93 24.61 -14.52
C SER A 157 -7.84 23.65 -14.09
N THR A 158 -7.43 23.73 -12.81
CA THR A 158 -6.66 22.66 -12.18
C THR A 158 -7.62 21.73 -11.43
N VAL A 159 -7.60 20.44 -11.80
CA VAL A 159 -8.50 19.42 -11.28
C VAL A 159 -7.68 18.38 -10.54
N ILE A 160 -8.01 18.15 -9.27
CA ILE A 160 -7.46 17.06 -8.46
C ILE A 160 -8.40 15.87 -8.64
N ILE A 161 -7.87 14.72 -9.03
CA ILE A 161 -8.61 13.46 -9.12
C ILE A 161 -8.04 12.50 -8.09
N GLY A 162 -8.87 11.98 -7.19
CA GLY A 162 -8.52 10.92 -6.26
C GLY A 162 -9.13 9.59 -6.73
N PHE A 163 -8.30 8.60 -7.03
CA PHE A 163 -8.76 7.21 -7.17
C PHE A 163 -8.71 6.53 -5.80
N HIS A 164 -9.87 6.44 -5.14
CA HIS A 164 -10.02 5.89 -3.81
C HIS A 164 -10.43 4.42 -3.88
N LYS A 165 -9.43 3.53 -3.81
CA LYS A 165 -9.65 2.07 -3.89
C LYS A 165 -9.74 1.44 -2.52
N ASP A 166 -10.75 0.60 -2.32
CA ASP A 166 -10.81 -0.27 -1.16
C ASP A 166 -9.77 -1.39 -1.30
N ASN A 167 -8.68 -1.28 -0.57
CA ASN A 167 -7.61 -2.28 -0.49
C ASN A 167 -7.51 -2.94 0.89
N SER A 168 -8.60 -2.93 1.65
CA SER A 168 -8.69 -3.53 2.99
C SER A 168 -8.43 -5.04 3.02
N THR A 169 -8.59 -5.72 1.89
CA THR A 169 -8.26 -7.15 1.73
C THR A 169 -7.61 -7.43 0.39
N ALA A 170 -6.86 -8.54 0.31
CA ALA A 170 -6.22 -9.01 -0.93
C ALA A 170 -7.22 -9.41 -2.03
N TYR A 171 -8.48 -9.58 -1.70
CA TYR A 171 -9.53 -9.96 -2.65
C TYR A 171 -10.20 -8.76 -3.33
N LYS A 172 -10.00 -7.56 -2.83
CA LYS A 172 -10.53 -6.34 -3.44
C LYS A 172 -9.77 -6.01 -4.74
N PRO A 173 -10.48 -5.68 -5.82
CA PRO A 173 -9.83 -5.38 -7.10
C PRO A 173 -9.06 -4.05 -7.01
N TYR A 174 -7.80 -4.07 -7.40
CA TYR A 174 -6.98 -2.84 -7.48
C TYR A 174 -7.20 -2.05 -8.78
N LYS A 175 -7.83 -2.65 -9.79
CA LYS A 175 -8.04 -2.03 -11.09
C LYS A 175 -9.03 -0.87 -10.99
N ILE A 176 -8.72 0.19 -11.73
CA ILE A 176 -9.59 1.35 -11.86
C ILE A 176 -10.72 1.02 -12.85
N SER A 177 -11.94 1.47 -12.55
CA SER A 177 -13.12 1.26 -13.37
C SER A 177 -12.97 1.91 -14.76
N ALA A 178 -13.69 1.37 -15.75
CA ALA A 178 -13.70 1.95 -17.10
C ALA A 178 -14.29 3.37 -17.10
N GLU A 179 -15.26 3.63 -16.24
CA GLU A 179 -15.88 4.95 -16.06
C GLU A 179 -14.87 5.97 -15.53
N SER A 180 -14.14 5.65 -14.45
CA SER A 180 -13.12 6.54 -13.89
C SER A 180 -11.99 6.83 -14.87
N LYS A 181 -11.57 5.85 -15.67
CA LYS A 181 -10.59 6.07 -16.76
C LYS A 181 -11.12 7.02 -17.82
N LYS A 182 -12.40 6.92 -18.19
CA LYS A 182 -13.05 7.82 -19.16
C LYS A 182 -13.12 9.24 -18.61
N ILE A 183 -13.50 9.42 -17.35
CA ILE A 183 -13.54 10.71 -16.66
C ILE A 183 -12.15 11.36 -16.63
N LEU A 184 -11.13 10.60 -16.23
CA LEU A 184 -9.73 11.07 -16.25
C LEU A 184 -9.33 11.56 -17.65
N ALA A 185 -9.57 10.76 -18.68
CA ALA A 185 -9.22 11.09 -20.05
C ALA A 185 -9.98 12.32 -20.57
N GLU A 186 -11.25 12.49 -20.18
CA GLU A 186 -12.05 13.66 -20.55
C GLU A 186 -11.53 14.95 -19.89
N LEU A 187 -11.27 14.90 -18.58
CA LEU A 187 -10.75 16.05 -17.84
C LEU A 187 -9.32 16.42 -18.28
N ALA A 188 -8.46 15.46 -18.56
CA ALA A 188 -7.09 15.72 -19.02
C ALA A 188 -7.00 16.37 -20.41
N LYS A 189 -8.05 16.28 -21.25
CA LYS A 189 -8.08 16.95 -22.56
C LYS A 189 -8.15 18.47 -22.46
N LYS A 190 -8.77 19.01 -21.41
CA LYS A 190 -9.11 20.44 -21.33
C LYS A 190 -8.67 21.11 -20.02
N ASN A 191 -8.06 20.36 -19.10
CA ASN A 191 -7.68 20.83 -17.77
C ASN A 191 -6.28 20.37 -17.39
N ASN A 192 -5.69 21.03 -16.40
CA ASN A 192 -4.51 20.52 -15.71
C ASN A 192 -4.94 19.52 -14.66
N VAL A 193 -4.53 18.26 -14.80
CA VAL A 193 -4.96 17.20 -13.88
C VAL A 193 -3.84 16.80 -12.94
N ILE A 194 -4.13 16.81 -11.64
CA ILE A 194 -3.35 16.21 -10.57
C ILE A 194 -4.06 14.90 -10.19
N LEU A 195 -3.52 13.78 -10.62
CA LEU A 195 -4.04 12.44 -10.29
C LEU A 195 -3.33 11.91 -9.06
N ASN A 196 -4.10 11.50 -8.06
CA ASN A 196 -3.60 10.74 -6.93
C ASN A 196 -4.27 9.37 -6.83
N VAL A 197 -3.46 8.32 -6.67
CA VAL A 197 -3.94 6.93 -6.52
C VAL A 197 -3.81 6.48 -5.07
N PHE A 198 -4.93 6.44 -4.36
CA PHE A 198 -5.07 5.82 -3.05
C PHE A 198 -5.37 4.33 -3.22
N GLY A 199 -4.34 3.57 -3.52
CA GLY A 199 -4.42 2.14 -3.81
C GLY A 199 -3.12 1.62 -4.38
N SER A 200 -3.11 0.36 -4.77
CA SER A 200 -1.92 -0.28 -5.34
C SER A 200 -1.38 0.48 -6.55
N ALA A 201 -0.06 0.60 -6.66
CA ALA A 201 0.61 1.17 -7.84
C ALA A 201 0.23 0.45 -9.15
N TYR A 202 -0.11 -0.84 -9.08
CA TYR A 202 -0.60 -1.60 -10.24
C TYR A 202 -1.91 -1.08 -10.82
N ALA A 203 -2.64 -0.23 -10.10
CA ALA A 203 -3.81 0.47 -10.63
C ALA A 203 -3.47 1.34 -11.86
N LEU A 204 -2.23 1.82 -11.96
CA LEU A 204 -1.74 2.59 -13.10
C LEU A 204 -1.37 1.75 -14.34
N LYS A 205 -1.39 0.40 -14.24
CA LYS A 205 -0.92 -0.47 -15.33
C LYS A 205 -1.61 -0.20 -16.67
N ASP A 206 -2.92 0.02 -16.62
CA ASP A 206 -3.79 0.17 -17.79
C ASP A 206 -4.29 1.63 -17.93
N ILE A 207 -3.54 2.61 -17.43
CA ILE A 207 -3.89 4.04 -17.49
C ILE A 207 -2.83 4.77 -18.31
N ASP A 208 -3.26 5.48 -19.34
CA ASP A 208 -2.39 6.41 -20.06
C ASP A 208 -2.22 7.69 -19.23
N ILE A 209 -1.09 7.83 -18.58
CA ILE A 209 -0.74 9.00 -17.77
C ILE A 209 -0.01 10.09 -18.57
N SER A 210 0.26 9.89 -19.85
CA SER A 210 1.03 10.85 -20.69
C SER A 210 0.36 12.22 -20.83
N LYS A 211 -0.96 12.28 -20.61
CA LYS A 211 -1.74 13.53 -20.67
C LYS A 211 -2.07 14.09 -19.28
N VAL A 212 -1.61 13.44 -18.23
CA VAL A 212 -1.86 13.86 -16.84
C VAL A 212 -0.69 14.73 -16.38
N SER A 213 -1.01 15.95 -15.93
CA SER A 213 0.03 16.94 -15.59
C SER A 213 0.86 16.55 -14.36
N THR A 214 0.23 15.93 -13.37
CA THR A 214 0.87 15.50 -12.13
C THR A 214 0.30 14.15 -11.72
N VAL A 215 1.15 13.19 -11.34
CA VAL A 215 0.74 11.84 -10.94
C VAL A 215 1.42 11.43 -9.64
N LEU A 216 0.60 11.07 -8.64
CA LEU A 216 1.06 10.58 -7.34
C LEU A 216 0.49 9.19 -7.04
N VAL A 217 1.23 8.44 -6.24
CA VAL A 217 0.78 7.16 -5.67
C VAL A 217 0.92 7.21 -4.16
N SER A 218 -0.19 6.97 -3.47
CA SER A 218 -0.31 6.98 -2.01
C SER A 218 -0.47 5.57 -1.41
N TYR A 219 -0.54 4.54 -2.25
CA TYR A 219 -0.54 3.09 -1.97
C TYR A 219 -1.76 2.55 -1.23
N GLU A 220 -2.33 3.30 -0.28
CA GLU A 220 -3.49 2.87 0.50
C GLU A 220 -4.54 3.97 0.64
N ASN A 221 -5.80 3.56 0.84
CA ASN A 221 -6.91 4.46 1.12
C ASN A 221 -7.26 4.40 2.62
N ASN A 222 -6.46 5.06 3.44
CA ASN A 222 -6.71 5.25 4.87
C ASN A 222 -6.42 6.69 5.29
N GLU A 223 -6.83 7.05 6.51
CA GLU A 223 -6.73 8.42 7.03
C GLU A 223 -5.29 8.95 7.05
N ASP A 224 -4.30 8.14 7.44
CA ASP A 224 -2.90 8.55 7.50
C ASP A 224 -2.32 8.81 6.11
N SER A 225 -2.60 7.95 5.14
CA SER A 225 -2.19 8.13 3.74
C SER A 225 -2.84 9.37 3.12
N MET A 226 -4.15 9.57 3.33
CA MET A 226 -4.88 10.74 2.85
C MET A 226 -4.34 12.04 3.47
N THR A 227 -4.06 12.04 4.78
CA THR A 227 -3.47 13.18 5.49
C THR A 227 -2.06 13.49 4.95
N ALA A 228 -1.20 12.49 4.86
CA ALA A 228 0.17 12.65 4.35
C ALA A 228 0.17 13.22 2.92
N THR A 229 -0.72 12.72 2.07
CA THR A 229 -0.83 13.18 0.68
C THR A 229 -1.33 14.62 0.60
N ALA A 230 -2.40 14.96 1.32
CA ALA A 230 -2.90 16.34 1.33
C ALA A 230 -1.86 17.33 1.87
N ASP A 231 -1.12 16.97 2.91
CA ASP A 231 -0.05 17.81 3.47
C ASP A 231 1.10 17.99 2.47
N ALA A 232 1.45 16.98 1.70
CA ALA A 232 2.46 17.08 0.65
C ALA A 232 1.99 17.97 -0.51
N LEU A 233 0.74 17.81 -0.98
CA LEU A 233 0.17 18.67 -2.01
C LEU A 233 0.16 20.15 -1.60
N ARG A 234 -0.05 20.42 -0.32
CA ARG A 234 -0.05 21.77 0.29
C ARG A 234 1.36 22.29 0.59
N GLY A 235 2.40 21.51 0.31
CA GLY A 235 3.80 21.87 0.55
C GLY A 235 4.23 21.84 2.02
N LYS A 236 3.51 21.15 2.91
CA LYS A 236 3.84 21.02 4.33
C LYS A 236 4.87 19.91 4.60
N THR A 237 4.89 18.90 3.77
CA THR A 237 5.84 17.78 3.84
C THR A 237 6.50 17.57 2.48
N LYS A 238 7.75 17.10 2.50
CA LYS A 238 8.46 16.73 1.27
C LYS A 238 7.89 15.45 0.68
N ILE A 239 8.05 15.28 -0.63
CA ILE A 239 7.81 14.01 -1.34
C ILE A 239 9.18 13.42 -1.69
N SER A 240 9.44 12.18 -1.31
CA SER A 240 10.73 11.52 -1.59
C SER A 240 10.60 10.03 -1.91
N GLY A 241 9.38 9.49 -1.89
CA GLY A 241 9.12 8.08 -2.17
C GLY A 241 9.54 7.67 -3.57
N LYS A 242 9.85 6.39 -3.71
CA LYS A 242 10.18 5.75 -4.98
C LYS A 242 9.24 4.58 -5.22
N LEU A 243 8.88 4.38 -6.49
CA LEU A 243 8.02 3.25 -6.87
C LEU A 243 8.70 1.93 -6.49
N PRO A 244 8.07 1.08 -5.66
CA PRO A 244 8.74 -0.14 -5.17
C PRO A 244 8.64 -1.31 -6.14
N VAL A 245 7.85 -1.18 -7.20
CA VAL A 245 7.50 -2.27 -8.13
C VAL A 245 7.60 -1.83 -9.59
N LEU A 246 7.78 -2.81 -10.48
CA LEU A 246 7.58 -2.63 -11.91
C LEU A 246 6.07 -2.69 -12.20
N VAL A 247 5.49 -1.60 -12.65
CA VAL A 247 4.07 -1.51 -13.04
C VAL A 247 3.88 -1.86 -14.51
N ASN A 248 4.68 -1.23 -15.39
CA ASN A 248 4.74 -1.45 -16.83
C ASN A 248 6.08 -0.92 -17.38
N ASP A 249 6.27 -0.94 -18.70
CA ASP A 249 7.53 -0.51 -19.34
C ASP A 249 7.88 0.97 -19.10
N GLN A 250 6.91 1.82 -18.82
CA GLN A 250 7.09 3.24 -18.53
C GLN A 250 7.27 3.53 -17.03
N LEU A 251 6.66 2.73 -16.16
CA LEU A 251 6.64 2.91 -14.70
C LEU A 251 7.46 1.80 -14.02
N LYS A 252 8.74 2.05 -13.84
CA LYS A 252 9.72 1.08 -13.31
C LYS A 252 9.99 1.29 -11.83
N ALA A 253 10.39 0.23 -11.15
CA ALA A 253 10.88 0.32 -9.78
C ALA A 253 12.01 1.35 -9.65
N GLY A 254 12.03 2.09 -8.54
CA GLY A 254 12.98 3.17 -8.29
C GLY A 254 12.59 4.54 -8.87
N MET A 255 11.58 4.62 -9.73
CA MET A 255 11.09 5.92 -10.24
C MET A 255 10.41 6.74 -9.13
N GLY A 256 10.59 8.04 -9.22
CA GLY A 256 9.97 9.03 -8.32
C GLY A 256 10.74 10.34 -8.36
N ILE A 257 10.04 11.44 -8.28
CA ILE A 257 10.56 12.81 -8.27
C ILE A 257 10.55 13.29 -6.81
N ALA A 258 11.66 13.88 -6.37
CA ALA A 258 11.70 14.54 -5.07
C ALA A 258 11.13 15.95 -5.18
N LEU A 259 10.30 16.32 -4.21
CA LEU A 259 9.77 17.69 -4.07
C LEU A 259 9.93 18.12 -2.62
N ASP A 260 10.61 19.24 -2.42
CA ASP A 260 10.80 19.81 -1.07
C ASP A 260 9.53 20.51 -0.57
N CYS A 261 9.37 20.58 0.73
CA CYS A 261 8.32 21.39 1.35
C CYS A 261 8.60 22.89 1.18
N LEU A 262 7.54 23.69 1.24
CA LEU A 262 7.68 25.15 1.29
C LEU A 262 8.45 25.53 2.56
N LYS A 263 9.46 26.39 2.42
CA LYS A 263 10.11 27.00 3.59
C LYS A 263 9.06 27.83 4.33
N GLN A 264 8.89 27.54 5.59
CA GLN A 264 8.05 28.35 6.50
C GLN A 264 8.67 29.72 6.72
#